data_aabb4e6c03fd0d99cb736756c8cdbfef
#
_entry.id   aabb4e6c03fd0d99cb736756c8cdbfef
#
_cell.length_a   1.000
_cell.length_b   1.000
_cell.length_c   1.000
_cell.angle_alpha   90.00
_cell.angle_beta   90.00
_cell.angle_gamma   90.00
#
_symmetry.space_group_name_H-M   'P 1'
#
loop_
_entity.id
_entity.type
_entity.pdbx_description
1 polymer ?
#
loop_
_entity_poly.entity_id
_entity_poly.type
_entity_poly.pdbx_seq_one_letter_code
_entity_poly.pdbx_strand_id
1 'polypeptide(L)'
;MKVSDFTFDLPEELIAQDPLEDRSSSRLLTLDKNTGEIGHDIFHNIVNYLKPGDCLVLNNTKVIPARLIGAKEETGGKVEVLLLKRKQDNVWETLVKPGKKARPGARISFGDGKLVGEVIDVVDEGNRLVKFEYEGIFEEVLDELGQMPLPPYITHQLKDKNRYQTVYAKYDGSAAAPTAGLHFTKELLQQIKDMGVNIAYVTLHVGLGTFRPVKVDDVLDHHMHSEFYRIEEDDAKLINETKKNGGRVISVGTTSTRTLESV
;
A
#
# COMPACT_ATOMS: atom_id res chain seq x y z
N MET A 1 -26.74 2.09 -4.62
CA MET A 1 -25.91 1.00 -5.16
C MET A 1 -25.45 0.16 -3.98
N LYS A 2 -25.70 -1.14 -4.04
CA LYS A 2 -25.38 -2.02 -2.91
C LYS A 2 -23.97 -2.55 -3.01
N VAL A 3 -23.33 -2.81 -1.87
CA VAL A 3 -22.01 -3.48 -1.82
C VAL A 3 -22.07 -4.86 -2.48
N SER A 4 -23.21 -5.56 -2.37
CA SER A 4 -23.44 -6.86 -3.03
C SER A 4 -23.39 -6.79 -4.57
N ASP A 5 -23.61 -5.63 -5.18
CA ASP A 5 -23.53 -5.46 -6.64
C ASP A 5 -22.09 -5.66 -7.17
N PHE A 6 -21.10 -5.61 -6.27
CA PHE A 6 -19.66 -5.81 -6.56
C PHE A 6 -19.14 -7.18 -6.11
N THR A 7 -20.01 -8.04 -5.59
CA THR A 7 -19.64 -9.38 -5.12
C THR A 7 -19.70 -10.37 -6.28
N PHE A 8 -18.66 -11.19 -6.41
CA PHE A 8 -18.61 -12.31 -7.34
C PHE A 8 -17.92 -13.50 -6.67
N ASP A 9 -18.16 -14.70 -7.18
CA ASP A 9 -17.50 -15.89 -6.70
C ASP A 9 -16.04 -15.91 -7.19
N LEU A 10 -15.10 -15.84 -6.24
CA LEU A 10 -13.66 -15.90 -6.50
C LEU A 10 -13.06 -17.10 -5.75
N PRO A 11 -12.82 -18.23 -6.43
CA PRO A 11 -12.15 -19.37 -5.83
C PRO A 11 -10.75 -19.01 -5.31
N GLU A 12 -10.41 -19.46 -4.09
CA GLU A 12 -9.15 -19.13 -3.43
C GLU A 12 -7.91 -19.55 -4.25
N GLU A 13 -8.01 -20.66 -4.99
CA GLU A 13 -6.94 -21.18 -5.86
C GLU A 13 -6.61 -20.24 -7.04
N LEU A 14 -7.50 -19.29 -7.37
CA LEU A 14 -7.23 -18.28 -8.39
C LEU A 14 -6.45 -17.07 -7.85
N ILE A 15 -6.24 -16.98 -6.55
CA ILE A 15 -5.44 -15.92 -5.93
C ILE A 15 -4.00 -16.38 -5.87
N ALA A 16 -3.15 -15.80 -6.72
CA ALA A 16 -1.72 -16.09 -6.72
C ALA A 16 -1.08 -15.71 -5.38
N GLN A 17 -0.36 -16.65 -4.77
CA GLN A 17 0.27 -16.46 -3.46
C GLN A 17 1.72 -15.97 -3.57
N ASP A 18 2.39 -16.26 -4.67
CA ASP A 18 3.77 -15.88 -4.93
C ASP A 18 3.84 -14.96 -6.16
N PRO A 19 4.69 -13.92 -6.15
CA PRO A 19 4.90 -13.08 -7.32
C PRO A 19 5.71 -13.84 -8.39
N LEU A 20 5.45 -13.52 -9.67
CA LEU A 20 6.29 -13.99 -10.77
C LEU A 20 7.71 -13.46 -10.61
N GLU A 21 8.72 -14.19 -11.09
CA GLU A 21 10.12 -13.78 -11.06
C GLU A 21 10.31 -12.46 -11.84
N ASP A 22 9.83 -12.39 -13.07
CA ASP A 22 9.76 -11.15 -13.83
C ASP A 22 8.43 -10.43 -13.54
N ARG A 23 8.52 -9.22 -13.00
CA ARG A 23 7.37 -8.36 -12.65
C ARG A 23 6.48 -8.05 -13.83
N SER A 24 7.07 -7.84 -15.00
CA SER A 24 6.39 -7.39 -16.20
C SER A 24 5.74 -8.52 -17.00
N SER A 25 5.99 -9.77 -16.63
CA SER A 25 5.41 -10.93 -17.31
C SER A 25 4.01 -11.35 -16.82
N SER A 26 3.41 -10.58 -15.91
CA SER A 26 2.03 -10.80 -15.49
C SER A 26 1.05 -10.61 -16.63
N ARG A 27 -0.07 -11.34 -16.58
CA ARG A 27 -1.16 -11.14 -17.55
C ARG A 27 -1.77 -9.75 -17.39
N LEU A 28 -2.13 -9.15 -18.53
CA LEU A 28 -2.84 -7.87 -18.61
C LEU A 28 -4.22 -8.14 -19.22
N LEU A 29 -5.27 -7.72 -18.54
CA LEU A 29 -6.62 -7.65 -19.11
C LEU A 29 -6.89 -6.20 -19.51
N THR A 30 -7.35 -6.00 -20.74
CA THR A 30 -7.84 -4.70 -21.22
C THR A 30 -9.35 -4.71 -21.32
N LEU A 31 -9.97 -3.60 -20.96
CA LEU A 31 -11.42 -3.43 -21.04
C LEU A 31 -11.73 -2.06 -21.67
N ASP A 32 -12.39 -2.05 -22.81
CA ASP A 32 -12.93 -0.82 -23.37
C ASP A 32 -14.23 -0.43 -22.65
N LYS A 33 -14.21 0.74 -22.01
CA LYS A 33 -15.34 1.21 -21.21
C LYS A 33 -16.61 1.53 -22.02
N ASN A 34 -16.47 1.77 -23.32
CA ASN A 34 -17.61 2.16 -24.18
C ASN A 34 -18.26 0.95 -24.84
N THR A 35 -17.45 -0.02 -25.27
CA THR A 35 -17.92 -1.22 -25.96
C THR A 35 -18.07 -2.43 -25.05
N GLY A 36 -17.36 -2.46 -23.90
CA GLY A 36 -17.26 -3.62 -23.03
C GLY A 36 -16.34 -4.70 -23.58
N GLU A 37 -15.62 -4.44 -24.68
CA GLU A 37 -14.69 -5.39 -25.26
C GLU A 37 -13.54 -5.72 -24.31
N ILE A 38 -13.26 -7.01 -24.14
CA ILE A 38 -12.20 -7.53 -23.29
C ILE A 38 -11.08 -8.09 -24.15
N GLY A 39 -9.85 -7.61 -23.92
CA GLY A 39 -8.63 -8.15 -24.50
C GLY A 39 -7.71 -8.76 -23.45
N HIS A 40 -6.82 -9.62 -23.89
CA HIS A 40 -5.80 -10.25 -23.03
C HIS A 40 -4.42 -10.04 -23.61
N ASP A 41 -3.48 -9.65 -22.77
CA ASP A 41 -2.09 -9.37 -23.13
C ASP A 41 -1.15 -9.72 -21.94
N ILE A 42 0.11 -9.39 -22.06
CA ILE A 42 1.12 -9.45 -21.01
C ILE A 42 1.53 -8.02 -20.62
N PHE A 43 1.78 -7.77 -19.35
CA PHE A 43 1.97 -6.42 -18.84
C PHE A 43 3.11 -5.64 -19.52
N HIS A 44 4.21 -6.28 -19.91
CA HIS A 44 5.29 -5.59 -20.61
C HIS A 44 4.85 -4.94 -21.94
N ASN A 45 3.73 -5.40 -22.53
CA ASN A 45 3.13 -4.82 -23.72
C ASN A 45 2.29 -3.57 -23.43
N ILE A 46 2.27 -3.07 -22.18
CA ILE A 46 1.58 -1.82 -21.82
C ILE A 46 1.99 -0.65 -22.72
N VAL A 47 3.20 -0.68 -23.25
CA VAL A 47 3.73 0.30 -24.20
C VAL A 47 2.87 0.44 -25.46
N ASN A 48 2.20 -0.63 -25.90
CA ASN A 48 1.32 -0.62 -27.07
C ASN A 48 0.01 0.17 -26.85
N TYR A 49 -0.33 0.44 -25.59
CA TYR A 49 -1.53 1.18 -25.17
C TYR A 49 -1.24 2.65 -24.87
N LEU A 50 0.04 3.05 -24.92
CA LEU A 50 0.53 4.40 -24.65
C LEU A 50 0.95 5.07 -25.96
N LYS A 51 0.92 6.40 -25.95
CA LYS A 51 1.38 7.21 -27.09
C LYS A 51 2.14 8.44 -26.60
N PRO A 52 3.02 9.03 -27.45
CA PRO A 52 3.71 10.27 -27.12
C PRO A 52 2.72 11.35 -26.66
N GLY A 53 3.09 12.07 -25.61
CA GLY A 53 2.27 13.12 -25.01
C GLY A 53 1.29 12.62 -23.92
N ASP A 54 1.15 11.31 -23.69
CA ASP A 54 0.47 10.80 -22.49
C ASP A 54 1.28 11.07 -21.22
N CYS A 55 0.63 11.01 -20.06
CA CYS A 55 1.26 11.07 -18.74
C CYS A 55 0.77 9.94 -17.86
N LEU A 56 1.69 9.06 -17.43
CA LEU A 56 1.43 8.09 -16.37
C LEU A 56 1.59 8.73 -15.00
N VAL A 57 0.61 8.57 -14.12
CA VAL A 57 0.66 9.04 -12.73
C VAL A 57 0.82 7.86 -11.80
N LEU A 58 1.97 7.80 -11.12
CA LEU A 58 2.41 6.70 -10.26
C LEU A 58 2.44 7.14 -8.79
N ASN A 59 2.05 6.25 -7.87
CA ASN A 59 2.21 6.51 -6.45
C ASN A 59 3.58 6.02 -5.97
N ASN A 60 4.47 6.94 -5.57
CA ASN A 60 5.84 6.68 -5.14
C ASN A 60 6.00 6.43 -3.63
N THR A 61 4.91 6.14 -2.94
CA THR A 61 4.97 5.74 -1.53
C THR A 61 5.81 4.49 -1.35
N LYS A 62 6.50 4.40 -0.21
CA LYS A 62 7.28 3.23 0.18
C LYS A 62 6.66 2.55 1.39
N VAL A 63 6.51 1.24 1.32
CA VAL A 63 5.97 0.43 2.41
C VAL A 63 7.05 0.27 3.48
N ILE A 64 6.67 0.53 4.73
CA ILE A 64 7.53 0.24 5.87
C ILE A 64 7.26 -1.18 6.39
N PRO A 65 8.25 -1.88 6.96
CA PRO A 65 8.05 -3.20 7.55
C PRO A 65 7.26 -3.10 8.87
N ALA A 66 6.03 -2.61 8.75
CA ALA A 66 5.18 -2.15 9.84
C ALA A 66 4.61 -3.28 10.72
N ARG A 67 4.78 -4.55 10.35
CA ARG A 67 4.25 -5.70 11.07
C ARG A 67 5.27 -6.28 12.01
N LEU A 68 5.06 -6.11 13.32
CA LEU A 68 5.93 -6.58 14.39
C LEU A 68 5.32 -7.80 15.07
N ILE A 69 6.10 -8.86 15.22
CA ILE A 69 5.72 -10.06 15.98
C ILE A 69 6.54 -10.09 17.26
N GLY A 70 5.85 -10.06 18.39
CA GLY A 70 6.47 -10.05 19.70
C GLY A 70 5.75 -10.93 20.70
N ALA A 71 6.16 -10.83 21.95
CA ALA A 71 5.57 -11.52 23.08
C ALA A 71 5.30 -10.57 24.23
N LYS A 72 4.20 -10.78 24.97
CA LYS A 72 3.95 -10.07 26.21
C LYS A 72 5.05 -10.39 27.24
N GLU A 73 5.62 -9.39 27.86
CA GLU A 73 6.66 -9.59 28.88
C GLU A 73 6.15 -10.42 30.06
N GLU A 74 4.92 -10.20 30.54
CA GLU A 74 4.36 -10.91 31.69
C GLU A 74 4.06 -12.39 31.43
N THR A 75 3.59 -12.74 30.21
CA THR A 75 2.98 -14.07 29.97
C THR A 75 3.64 -14.85 28.85
N GLY A 76 4.57 -14.24 28.09
CA GLY A 76 5.16 -14.84 26.89
C GLY A 76 4.17 -15.05 25.74
N GLY A 77 2.94 -14.59 25.91
CA GLY A 77 1.90 -14.76 24.88
C GLY A 77 2.20 -13.99 23.60
N LYS A 78 2.17 -14.66 22.46
CA LYS A 78 2.41 -14.06 21.12
C LYS A 78 1.45 -12.91 20.86
N VAL A 79 1.98 -11.81 20.37
CA VAL A 79 1.24 -10.60 19.98
C VAL A 79 1.78 -10.09 18.66
N GLU A 80 0.87 -9.73 17.75
CA GLU A 80 1.17 -9.01 16.52
C GLU A 80 0.80 -7.55 16.71
N VAL A 81 1.72 -6.66 16.40
CA VAL A 81 1.52 -5.20 16.39
C VAL A 81 1.77 -4.71 14.97
N LEU A 82 0.78 -4.04 14.39
CA LEU A 82 0.88 -3.43 13.08
C LEU A 82 0.85 -1.92 13.23
N LEU A 83 1.94 -1.26 12.85
CA LEU A 83 2.08 0.19 12.89
C LEU A 83 1.18 0.85 11.85
N LEU A 84 0.43 1.90 12.25
CA LEU A 84 -0.53 2.59 11.39
C LEU A 84 -0.11 4.01 11.09
N LYS A 85 0.05 4.78 12.14
CA LYS A 85 0.32 6.21 12.07
C LYS A 85 1.20 6.64 13.24
N ARG A 86 2.29 7.32 12.93
CA ARG A 86 3.14 7.97 13.93
C ARG A 86 2.41 9.20 14.47
N LYS A 87 2.24 9.29 15.78
CA LYS A 87 1.60 10.41 16.47
C LYS A 87 2.62 11.38 17.06
N GLN A 88 3.69 10.82 17.63
CA GLN A 88 4.84 11.53 18.19
C GLN A 88 6.09 10.69 17.92
N ASP A 89 7.26 11.14 18.32
CA ASP A 89 8.55 10.53 17.98
C ASP A 89 8.58 9.01 18.18
N ASN A 90 8.13 8.53 19.33
CA ASN A 90 8.12 7.12 19.68
C ASN A 90 6.72 6.55 19.98
N VAL A 91 5.65 7.31 19.68
CA VAL A 91 4.25 6.88 19.89
C VAL A 91 3.57 6.64 18.56
N TRP A 92 3.04 5.44 18.40
CA TRP A 92 2.34 5.02 17.21
C TRP A 92 0.90 4.58 17.53
N GLU A 93 -0.01 4.96 16.68
CA GLU A 93 -1.29 4.29 16.57
C GLU A 93 -1.07 2.94 15.88
N THR A 94 -1.62 1.86 16.44
CA THR A 94 -1.34 0.49 16.01
C THR A 94 -2.58 -0.37 16.06
N LEU A 95 -2.64 -1.39 15.21
CA LEU A 95 -3.55 -2.51 15.36
C LEU A 95 -2.83 -3.64 16.08
N VAL A 96 -3.44 -4.17 17.15
CA VAL A 96 -2.84 -5.23 17.96
C VAL A 96 -3.71 -6.48 17.94
N LYS A 97 -3.10 -7.63 17.67
CA LYS A 97 -3.75 -8.94 17.71
C LYS A 97 -3.01 -9.91 18.68
N PRO A 98 -3.75 -10.55 19.58
CA PRO A 98 -5.16 -10.38 19.91
C PRO A 98 -5.40 -9.13 20.78
N GLY A 99 -6.33 -8.26 20.34
CA GLY A 99 -6.61 -6.97 21.00
C GLY A 99 -7.04 -7.08 22.46
N LYS A 100 -7.77 -8.16 22.84
CA LYS A 100 -8.20 -8.40 24.24
C LYS A 100 -7.03 -8.53 25.24
N LYS A 101 -5.85 -8.90 24.75
CA LYS A 101 -4.64 -9.09 25.57
C LYS A 101 -3.77 -7.82 25.66
N ALA A 102 -4.04 -6.79 24.86
CA ALA A 102 -3.28 -5.55 24.79
C ALA A 102 -4.08 -4.40 25.42
N ARG A 103 -4.13 -4.38 26.74
CA ARG A 103 -4.74 -3.29 27.55
C ARG A 103 -3.68 -2.25 27.87
N PRO A 104 -4.06 -1.01 28.20
CA PRO A 104 -3.12 -0.01 28.72
C PRO A 104 -2.26 -0.57 29.86
N GLY A 105 -0.96 -0.28 29.82
CA GLY A 105 0.07 -0.84 30.71
C GLY A 105 0.67 -2.18 30.23
N ALA A 106 0.12 -2.81 29.19
CA ALA A 106 0.71 -4.05 28.66
C ALA A 106 2.02 -3.75 27.92
N ARG A 107 3.08 -4.46 28.28
CA ARG A 107 4.40 -4.39 27.64
C ARG A 107 4.59 -5.58 26.72
N ILE A 108 5.13 -5.32 25.54
CA ILE A 108 5.35 -6.29 24.45
C ILE A 108 6.79 -6.17 24.01
N SER A 109 7.54 -7.27 24.10
CA SER A 109 8.93 -7.34 23.68
C SER A 109 9.05 -7.92 22.27
N PHE A 110 9.93 -7.34 21.46
CA PHE A 110 10.25 -7.76 20.09
C PHE A 110 11.76 -7.93 19.97
N GLY A 111 12.22 -8.96 19.22
CA GLY A 111 13.63 -9.20 18.95
C GLY A 111 14.47 -9.31 20.22
N ASP A 112 14.02 -10.14 21.18
CA ASP A 112 14.72 -10.37 22.47
C ASP A 112 15.01 -9.08 23.26
N GLY A 113 14.06 -8.13 23.21
CA GLY A 113 14.14 -6.87 23.96
C GLY A 113 14.79 -5.70 23.22
N LYS A 114 15.20 -5.87 21.96
CA LYS A 114 15.73 -4.76 21.13
C LYS A 114 14.69 -3.65 20.91
N LEU A 115 13.41 -4.01 20.90
CA LEU A 115 12.29 -3.08 20.84
C LEU A 115 11.25 -3.50 21.86
N VAL A 116 10.79 -2.57 22.69
CA VAL A 116 9.70 -2.80 23.65
C VAL A 116 8.59 -1.80 23.37
N GLY A 117 7.35 -2.28 23.26
CA GLY A 117 6.17 -1.45 23.09
C GLY A 117 5.29 -1.49 24.34
N GLU A 118 4.98 -0.34 24.91
CA GLU A 118 3.99 -0.19 25.96
C GLU A 118 2.68 0.34 25.39
N VAL A 119 1.60 -0.37 25.62
CA VAL A 119 0.25 0.10 25.27
C VAL A 119 -0.14 1.19 26.25
N ILE A 120 -0.24 2.44 25.78
CA ILE A 120 -0.58 3.59 26.65
C ILE A 120 -2.06 3.94 26.60
N ASP A 121 -2.78 3.62 25.51
CA ASP A 121 -4.21 3.92 25.39
C ASP A 121 -4.90 3.04 24.35
N VAL A 122 -6.25 3.06 24.36
CA VAL A 122 -7.12 2.48 23.37
C VAL A 122 -7.91 3.60 22.71
N VAL A 123 -7.72 3.77 21.42
CA VAL A 123 -8.37 4.83 20.62
C VAL A 123 -9.47 4.28 19.72
N ASP A 124 -10.01 5.14 18.87
CA ASP A 124 -11.10 4.80 17.95
C ASP A 124 -10.86 3.49 17.20
N GLU A 125 -11.95 2.81 16.87
CA GLU A 125 -11.98 1.53 16.16
C GLU A 125 -11.23 0.40 16.87
N GLY A 126 -10.87 0.59 18.14
CA GLY A 126 -10.14 -0.37 18.93
C GLY A 126 -8.64 -0.43 18.62
N ASN A 127 -8.09 0.57 17.97
CA ASN A 127 -6.66 0.74 17.81
C ASN A 127 -5.98 1.03 19.17
N ARG A 128 -4.65 0.84 19.24
CA ARG A 128 -3.85 1.10 20.44
C ARG A 128 -2.87 2.21 20.14
N LEU A 129 -2.67 3.09 21.11
CA LEU A 129 -1.46 3.91 21.16
C LEU A 129 -0.37 3.10 21.86
N VAL A 130 0.71 2.87 21.15
CA VAL A 130 1.88 2.15 21.68
C VAL A 130 3.06 3.09 21.68
N LYS A 131 3.68 3.23 22.84
CA LYS A 131 4.95 3.93 23.01
C LYS A 131 6.08 2.92 22.91
N PHE A 132 7.03 3.18 22.02
CA PHE A 132 8.17 2.29 21.80
C PHE A 132 9.42 2.80 22.53
N GLU A 133 10.15 1.86 23.12
CA GLU A 133 11.46 2.02 23.74
C GLU A 133 12.47 1.20 22.94
N TYR A 134 13.54 1.83 22.48
CA TYR A 134 14.58 1.23 21.64
C TYR A 134 15.88 2.04 21.76
N GLU A 135 17.00 1.46 21.34
CA GLU A 135 18.28 2.15 21.20
C GLU A 135 18.57 2.41 19.71
N GLY A 136 19.15 3.58 19.41
CA GLY A 136 19.53 3.96 18.05
C GLY A 136 18.39 4.58 17.23
N ILE A 137 18.32 4.21 15.95
CA ILE A 137 17.34 4.74 14.98
C ILE A 137 16.17 3.78 14.84
N PHE A 138 14.96 4.25 15.06
CA PHE A 138 13.75 3.43 15.00
C PHE A 138 13.58 2.70 13.68
N GLU A 139 13.85 3.38 12.59
CA GLU A 139 13.71 2.86 11.24
C GLU A 139 14.66 1.66 11.00
N GLU A 140 15.87 1.68 11.56
CA GLU A 140 16.83 0.57 11.49
C GLU A 140 16.36 -0.64 12.31
N VAL A 141 15.86 -0.39 13.53
CA VAL A 141 15.25 -1.43 14.37
C VAL A 141 14.04 -2.04 13.69
N LEU A 142 13.21 -1.21 13.04
CA LEU A 142 12.04 -1.65 12.31
C LEU A 142 12.43 -2.49 11.07
N ASP A 143 13.49 -2.12 10.36
CA ASP A 143 13.99 -2.89 9.22
C ASP A 143 14.53 -4.27 9.64
N GLU A 144 15.11 -4.37 10.84
CA GLU A 144 15.59 -5.64 11.38
C GLU A 144 14.44 -6.55 11.82
N LEU A 145 13.50 -6.02 12.61
CA LEU A 145 12.48 -6.81 13.32
C LEU A 145 11.14 -6.89 12.59
N GLY A 146 10.85 -5.92 11.73
CA GLY A 146 9.58 -5.78 11.08
C GLY A 146 9.42 -6.68 9.84
N GLN A 147 8.19 -7.03 9.57
CA GLN A 147 7.76 -7.77 8.38
C GLN A 147 6.91 -6.86 7.49
N MET A 148 6.98 -7.11 6.17
CA MET A 148 6.11 -6.41 5.22
C MET A 148 4.64 -6.80 5.47
N PRO A 149 3.75 -5.81 5.64
CA PRO A 149 2.33 -6.06 5.88
C PRO A 149 1.65 -6.43 4.55
N LEU A 150 1.62 -7.72 4.23
CA LEU A 150 0.94 -8.23 3.03
C LEU A 150 -0.58 -8.16 3.18
N PRO A 151 -1.32 -8.05 2.06
CA PRO A 151 -2.76 -8.21 2.07
C PRO A 151 -3.19 -9.52 2.73
N PRO A 152 -4.35 -9.56 3.43
CA PRO A 152 -4.75 -10.71 4.25
C PRO A 152 -5.00 -12.00 3.44
N TYR A 153 -5.23 -11.90 2.13
CA TYR A 153 -5.40 -13.04 1.24
C TYR A 153 -4.07 -13.65 0.77
N ILE A 154 -2.93 -13.03 1.08
CA ILE A 154 -1.59 -13.59 0.87
C ILE A 154 -1.14 -14.26 2.17
N THR A 155 -1.02 -15.57 2.14
CA THR A 155 -0.67 -16.41 3.29
C THR A 155 0.80 -16.87 3.26
N HIS A 156 1.42 -16.83 2.08
CA HIS A 156 2.83 -17.16 1.91
C HIS A 156 3.73 -16.03 2.40
N GLN A 157 4.85 -16.39 3.01
CA GLN A 157 5.88 -15.41 3.37
C GLN A 157 6.70 -15.02 2.14
N LEU A 158 6.97 -13.74 1.98
CA LEU A 158 7.86 -13.26 0.93
C LEU A 158 9.29 -13.73 1.19
N LYS A 159 9.92 -14.34 0.18
CA LYS A 159 11.35 -14.66 0.19
C LYS A 159 12.21 -13.40 0.12
N ASP A 160 11.77 -12.41 -0.64
CA ASP A 160 12.38 -11.09 -0.77
C ASP A 160 11.35 -10.00 -0.47
N LYS A 161 11.54 -9.29 0.63
CA LYS A 161 10.65 -8.20 1.05
C LYS A 161 10.56 -7.07 0.03
N ASN A 162 11.60 -6.87 -0.82
CA ASN A 162 11.59 -5.85 -1.87
C ASN A 162 10.61 -6.18 -3.01
N ARG A 163 10.12 -7.41 -3.09
CA ARG A 163 9.07 -7.76 -4.06
C ARG A 163 7.74 -7.05 -3.79
N TYR A 164 7.47 -6.65 -2.55
CA TYR A 164 6.30 -5.87 -2.19
C TYR A 164 6.62 -4.35 -2.11
N GLN A 165 7.50 -3.89 -3.01
CA GLN A 165 7.81 -2.48 -3.26
C GLN A 165 7.79 -2.21 -4.76
N THR A 166 7.34 -1.01 -5.15
CA THR A 166 7.53 -0.53 -6.52
C THR A 166 9.00 -0.16 -6.74
N VAL A 167 9.47 -0.27 -7.98
CA VAL A 167 10.86 0.08 -8.35
C VAL A 167 11.15 1.58 -8.23
N TYR A 168 10.12 2.39 -8.03
CA TYR A 168 10.16 3.85 -7.87
C TYR A 168 9.71 4.31 -6.47
N ALA A 169 9.56 3.39 -5.51
CA ALA A 169 9.24 3.74 -4.13
C ALA A 169 10.27 4.69 -3.54
N LYS A 170 9.82 5.81 -2.93
CA LYS A 170 10.69 6.89 -2.47
C LYS A 170 10.41 7.32 -1.03
N TYR A 171 9.16 7.58 -0.68
CA TYR A 171 8.79 8.17 0.61
C TYR A 171 8.19 7.12 1.54
N ASP A 172 8.87 6.84 2.65
CA ASP A 172 8.42 5.91 3.69
C ASP A 172 7.13 6.39 4.36
N GLY A 173 6.25 5.46 4.76
CA GLY A 173 5.04 5.78 5.52
C GLY A 173 3.80 4.96 5.17
N SER A 174 3.87 4.07 4.20
CA SER A 174 2.72 3.28 3.76
C SER A 174 2.65 1.92 4.46
N ALA A 175 1.44 1.50 4.82
CA ALA A 175 1.16 0.16 5.31
C ALA A 175 0.88 -0.85 4.19
N ALA A 176 0.69 -0.40 2.94
CA ALA A 176 0.49 -1.27 1.78
C ALA A 176 1.13 -0.69 0.51
N ALA A 177 1.58 -1.58 -0.39
CA ALA A 177 2.11 -1.16 -1.68
C ALA A 177 0.99 -0.73 -2.64
N PRO A 178 1.24 0.25 -3.53
CA PRO A 178 0.38 0.53 -4.67
C PRO A 178 0.53 -0.60 -5.70
N THR A 179 -0.25 -1.68 -5.52
CA THR A 179 0.00 -2.99 -6.14
C THR A 179 -0.02 -2.97 -7.66
N ALA A 180 -0.80 -2.10 -8.31
CA ALA A 180 -0.77 -1.91 -9.76
C ALA A 180 0.62 -1.47 -10.27
N GLY A 181 1.38 -0.76 -9.45
CA GLY A 181 2.74 -0.32 -9.75
C GLY A 181 3.81 -1.41 -9.64
N LEU A 182 3.50 -2.54 -8.99
CA LEU A 182 4.46 -3.63 -8.79
C LEU A 182 4.89 -4.32 -10.10
N HIS A 183 4.12 -4.17 -11.16
CA HIS A 183 4.39 -4.79 -12.46
C HIS A 183 5.42 -4.02 -13.30
N PHE A 184 5.70 -2.76 -12.97
CA PHE A 184 6.72 -1.99 -13.68
C PHE A 184 8.12 -2.40 -13.25
N THR A 185 9.03 -2.45 -14.26
CA THR A 185 10.48 -2.49 -14.05
C THR A 185 11.08 -1.13 -14.38
N LYS A 186 12.34 -0.89 -13.98
CA LYS A 186 13.03 0.36 -14.32
C LYS A 186 13.22 0.50 -15.83
N GLU A 187 13.50 -0.62 -16.50
CA GLU A 187 13.71 -0.74 -17.94
C GLU A 187 12.41 -0.39 -18.69
N LEU A 188 11.28 -0.95 -18.26
CA LEU A 188 9.97 -0.65 -18.86
C LEU A 188 9.60 0.83 -18.68
N LEU A 189 9.84 1.41 -17.50
CA LEU A 189 9.61 2.85 -17.28
C LEU A 189 10.52 3.71 -18.15
N GLN A 190 11.77 3.30 -18.37
CA GLN A 190 12.67 4.02 -19.27
C GLN A 190 12.19 3.93 -20.72
N GLN A 191 11.81 2.74 -21.18
CA GLN A 191 11.22 2.56 -22.52
C GLN A 191 9.98 3.47 -22.73
N ILE A 192 9.11 3.55 -21.74
CA ILE A 192 7.91 4.42 -21.77
C ILE A 192 8.32 5.90 -21.91
N LYS A 193 9.35 6.35 -21.17
CA LYS A 193 9.88 7.72 -21.30
C LYS A 193 10.48 7.98 -22.69
N ASP A 194 11.24 7.03 -23.21
CA ASP A 194 11.88 7.12 -24.52
C ASP A 194 10.87 7.22 -25.68
N MET A 195 9.65 6.72 -25.46
CA MET A 195 8.51 6.87 -26.37
C MET A 195 7.88 8.28 -26.33
N GLY A 196 8.34 9.18 -25.46
CA GLY A 196 7.75 10.51 -25.27
C GLY A 196 6.51 10.52 -24.36
N VAL A 197 6.35 9.52 -23.52
CA VAL A 197 5.32 9.46 -22.47
C VAL A 197 5.88 10.07 -21.19
N ASN A 198 5.16 11.01 -20.63
CA ASN A 198 5.52 11.64 -19.36
C ASN A 198 5.26 10.69 -18.18
N ILE A 199 6.05 10.81 -17.11
CA ILE A 199 5.81 10.12 -15.85
C ILE A 199 5.78 11.15 -14.73
N ALA A 200 4.65 11.27 -14.06
CA ALA A 200 4.44 12.10 -12.89
C ALA A 200 4.23 11.24 -11.65
N TYR A 201 4.58 11.77 -10.49
CA TYR A 201 4.45 11.07 -9.23
C TYR A 201 3.50 11.78 -8.28
N VAL A 202 2.74 10.97 -7.57
CA VAL A 202 2.00 11.37 -6.38
C VAL A 202 2.50 10.54 -5.20
N THR A 203 2.37 11.05 -4.00
CA THR A 203 2.60 10.27 -2.78
C THR A 203 1.27 10.13 -2.05
N LEU A 204 0.79 8.93 -1.85
CA LEU A 204 -0.32 8.64 -0.96
C LEU A 204 0.09 7.48 -0.06
N HIS A 205 0.13 7.73 1.24
CA HIS A 205 0.44 6.69 2.22
C HIS A 205 -0.83 5.89 2.51
N VAL A 206 -0.84 4.64 2.02
CA VAL A 206 -1.96 3.72 2.21
C VAL A 206 -2.05 3.32 3.67
N GLY A 207 -3.17 3.64 4.29
CA GLY A 207 -3.48 3.24 5.65
C GLY A 207 -4.14 1.85 5.74
N LEU A 208 -4.39 1.41 6.97
CA LEU A 208 -5.01 0.10 7.23
C LEU A 208 -6.47 -0.02 6.80
N GLY A 209 -7.14 1.08 6.54
CA GLY A 209 -8.50 1.05 6.04
C GLY A 209 -8.66 0.16 4.81
N THR A 210 -7.60 0.09 3.99
CA THR A 210 -7.52 -0.76 2.79
C THR A 210 -7.67 -2.26 3.10
N PHE A 211 -7.26 -2.71 4.30
CA PHE A 211 -7.35 -4.12 4.71
C PHE A 211 -8.62 -4.43 5.50
N ARG A 212 -9.46 -3.44 5.76
CA ARG A 212 -10.72 -3.66 6.48
C ARG A 212 -11.84 -3.97 5.49
N PRO A 213 -12.64 -5.01 5.75
CA PRO A 213 -13.81 -5.28 4.93
C PRO A 213 -14.85 -4.16 5.07
N VAL A 214 -15.50 -3.81 3.97
CA VAL A 214 -16.67 -2.92 3.98
C VAL A 214 -17.81 -3.64 4.71
N LYS A 215 -18.42 -2.96 5.71
CA LYS A 215 -19.44 -3.55 6.59
C LYS A 215 -20.83 -2.96 6.41
N VAL A 216 -20.99 -2.07 5.45
CA VAL A 216 -22.27 -1.41 5.13
C VAL A 216 -22.91 -2.08 3.91
N ASP A 217 -24.24 -1.98 3.81
CA ASP A 217 -25.00 -2.55 2.69
C ASP A 217 -25.03 -1.59 1.50
N ASP A 218 -25.19 -0.29 1.74
CA ASP A 218 -25.14 0.72 0.69
C ASP A 218 -23.77 1.39 0.62
N VAL A 219 -23.23 1.55 -0.59
CA VAL A 219 -21.91 2.16 -0.80
C VAL A 219 -21.82 3.60 -0.32
N LEU A 220 -22.96 4.33 -0.28
CA LEU A 220 -23.01 5.70 0.18
C LEU A 220 -22.89 5.83 1.70
N ASP A 221 -23.16 4.76 2.44
CA ASP A 221 -23.00 4.72 3.91
C ASP A 221 -21.56 4.40 4.32
N HIS A 222 -20.68 4.10 3.35
CA HIS A 222 -19.27 3.81 3.62
C HIS A 222 -18.48 5.08 3.89
N HIS A 223 -18.00 5.22 5.12
CA HIS A 223 -17.08 6.29 5.49
C HIS A 223 -15.64 5.94 5.06
N MET A 224 -15.16 6.63 4.02
CA MET A 224 -13.76 6.51 3.60
C MET A 224 -12.84 7.11 4.66
N HIS A 225 -11.85 6.32 5.07
CA HIS A 225 -10.80 6.79 5.98
C HIS A 225 -9.92 7.85 5.32
N SER A 226 -9.35 8.75 6.12
CA SER A 226 -8.41 9.78 5.65
C SER A 226 -7.03 9.18 5.47
N GLU A 227 -6.36 9.57 4.38
CA GLU A 227 -4.98 9.21 4.09
C GLU A 227 -4.18 10.47 3.77
N PHE A 228 -2.90 10.45 4.10
CA PHE A 228 -1.98 11.53 3.72
C PHE A 228 -1.65 11.41 2.24
N TYR A 229 -1.75 12.52 1.51
CA TYR A 229 -1.24 12.60 0.15
C TYR A 229 -0.46 13.90 -0.10
N ARG A 230 0.36 13.87 -1.13
CA ARG A 230 1.18 14.99 -1.60
C ARG A 230 1.41 14.88 -3.09
N ILE A 231 1.38 16.01 -3.78
CA ILE A 231 1.81 16.17 -5.17
C ILE A 231 2.83 17.29 -5.20
N GLU A 232 4.00 17.05 -5.77
CA GLU A 232 5.00 18.08 -5.97
C GLU A 232 4.57 19.04 -7.10
N GLU A 233 5.02 20.28 -7.02
CA GLU A 233 4.62 21.33 -7.98
C GLU A 233 4.96 20.96 -9.42
N ASP A 234 6.13 20.37 -9.66
CA ASP A 234 6.56 19.98 -11.00
C ASP A 234 5.71 18.84 -11.57
N ASP A 235 5.35 17.86 -10.74
CA ASP A 235 4.45 16.76 -11.12
C ASP A 235 3.04 17.29 -11.43
N ALA A 236 2.53 18.22 -10.63
CA ALA A 236 1.23 18.86 -10.86
C ALA A 236 1.23 19.68 -12.17
N LYS A 237 2.28 20.45 -12.45
CA LYS A 237 2.46 21.16 -13.71
C LYS A 237 2.46 20.20 -14.90
N LEU A 238 3.23 19.12 -14.82
CA LEU A 238 3.35 18.13 -15.90
C LEU A 238 1.99 17.50 -16.22
N ILE A 239 1.21 17.12 -15.20
CA ILE A 239 -0.15 16.58 -15.35
C ILE A 239 -1.07 17.60 -16.04
N ASN A 240 -1.05 18.86 -15.59
CA ASN A 240 -1.90 19.93 -16.13
C ASN A 240 -1.52 20.28 -17.58
N GLU A 241 -0.24 20.37 -17.90
CA GLU A 241 0.26 20.61 -19.25
C GLU A 241 -0.12 19.45 -20.19
N THR A 242 -0.02 18.21 -19.75
CA THR A 242 -0.49 17.05 -20.51
C THR A 242 -1.96 17.20 -20.89
N LYS A 243 -2.83 17.54 -19.93
CA LYS A 243 -4.27 17.74 -20.20
C LYS A 243 -4.47 18.93 -21.16
N LYS A 244 -3.81 20.05 -20.95
CA LYS A 244 -3.90 21.26 -21.79
C LYS A 244 -3.50 21.00 -23.24
N ASN A 245 -2.52 20.12 -23.45
CA ASN A 245 -2.01 19.75 -24.77
C ASN A 245 -2.81 18.59 -25.43
N GLY A 246 -3.92 18.15 -24.83
CA GLY A 246 -4.77 17.08 -25.35
C GLY A 246 -4.22 15.65 -25.16
N GLY A 247 -3.17 15.50 -24.33
CA GLY A 247 -2.65 14.20 -23.91
C GLY A 247 -3.55 13.53 -22.86
N ARG A 248 -3.42 12.21 -22.71
CA ARG A 248 -4.16 11.47 -21.69
C ARG A 248 -3.38 11.49 -20.36
N VAL A 249 -4.10 11.67 -19.26
CA VAL A 249 -3.60 11.40 -17.92
C VAL A 249 -4.05 10.00 -17.52
N ILE A 250 -3.11 9.12 -17.30
CA ILE A 250 -3.33 7.70 -17.05
C ILE A 250 -2.92 7.38 -15.61
N SER A 251 -3.90 7.14 -14.76
CA SER A 251 -3.69 6.82 -13.37
C SER A 251 -3.31 5.36 -13.19
N VAL A 252 -2.21 5.10 -12.50
CA VAL A 252 -1.75 3.74 -12.19
C VAL A 252 -2.16 3.37 -10.77
N GLY A 253 -3.21 2.55 -10.68
CA GLY A 253 -3.78 2.07 -9.43
C GLY A 253 -4.77 3.03 -8.78
N THR A 254 -5.56 2.47 -7.87
CA THR A 254 -6.61 3.19 -7.15
C THR A 254 -6.06 4.31 -6.26
N THR A 255 -4.83 4.18 -5.75
CA THR A 255 -4.20 5.21 -4.91
C THR A 255 -3.88 6.49 -5.70
N SER A 256 -3.34 6.35 -6.91
CA SER A 256 -3.11 7.50 -7.80
C SER A 256 -4.44 8.13 -8.23
N THR A 257 -5.45 7.31 -8.56
CA THR A 257 -6.81 7.79 -8.89
C THR A 257 -7.39 8.57 -7.71
N ARG A 258 -7.36 8.01 -6.52
CA ARG A 258 -7.87 8.68 -5.32
C ARG A 258 -7.20 10.03 -5.07
N THR A 259 -5.88 10.11 -5.26
CA THR A 259 -5.16 11.37 -5.12
C THR A 259 -5.62 12.40 -6.14
N LEU A 260 -5.70 12.01 -7.41
CA LEU A 260 -6.11 12.92 -8.50
C LEU A 260 -7.56 13.38 -8.38
N GLU A 261 -8.46 12.57 -7.84
CA GLU A 261 -9.86 12.91 -7.61
C GLU A 261 -10.09 13.72 -6.32
N SER A 262 -9.05 13.87 -5.48
CA SER A 262 -9.12 14.60 -4.19
C SER A 262 -8.58 16.03 -4.28
N VAL A 263 -8.01 16.45 -5.41
CA VAL A 263 -7.37 17.77 -5.61
C VAL A 263 -8.17 18.69 -6.51
#